data_dfaff825a317e977e345cc36405c9ef4
#
_entry.id   dfaff825a317e977e345cc36405c9ef4
#
_cell.length_a   1.000
_cell.length_b   1.000
_cell.length_c   1.000
_cell.angle_alpha   90.00
_cell.angle_beta   90.00
_cell.angle_gamma   90.00
#
_symmetry.space_group_name_H-M   'P 1'
#
loop_
_entity.id
_entity.type
_entity.pdbx_description
1 polymer ?
#
loop_
_entity_poly.entity_id
_entity_poly.type
_entity_poly.pdbx_seq_one_letter_code
_entity_poly.pdbx_strand_id
1 'polypeptide(L)'
;YYPEMYFAAWGSFLNQSKSDEVFECATDTALISIEYSDLQKLFKKHVSMESWGRKLMEHYTIYYNRFSQQMRFATAQEKYDFFLKNFPQQPKIKLGYVASFLGIRQETLSRLRKNS
;
A
#
# COMPACT_ATOMS: atom_id res chain seq x y z
N TYR A 1 2.46 0.23 3.79
CA TYR A 1 3.54 -0.58 3.20
C TYR A 1 4.31 -1.26 4.32
N TYR A 2 4.93 -2.41 4.03
CA TYR A 2 5.71 -3.23 4.94
C TYR A 2 7.12 -3.44 4.43
N PRO A 3 8.02 -3.99 5.27
CA PRO A 3 9.31 -4.46 4.80
C PRO A 3 9.16 -5.35 3.55
N GLU A 4 10.09 -5.21 2.63
CA GLU A 4 10.16 -5.95 1.36
C GLU A 4 9.06 -5.63 0.33
N MET A 5 8.21 -4.63 0.58
CA MET A 5 7.26 -4.14 -0.42
C MET A 5 7.88 -3.08 -1.33
N TYR A 6 7.48 -3.12 -2.60
CA TYR A 6 7.76 -2.03 -3.55
C TYR A 6 6.63 -1.02 -3.50
N PHE A 7 6.96 0.25 -3.46
CA PHE A 7 5.95 1.30 -3.45
C PHE A 7 6.43 2.55 -4.18
N ALA A 8 5.51 3.29 -4.70
CA ALA A 8 5.72 4.62 -5.27
C ALA A 8 4.39 5.39 -5.24
N ALA A 9 4.45 6.70 -5.39
CA ALA A 9 3.32 7.49 -5.86
C ALA A 9 3.11 7.16 -7.35
N TRP A 10 2.46 6.02 -7.63
CA TRP A 10 2.47 5.39 -8.95
C TRP A 10 2.05 6.32 -10.07
N GLY A 11 1.02 7.14 -9.86
CA GLY A 11 0.58 8.12 -10.85
C GLY A 11 1.67 9.14 -11.19
N SER A 12 2.29 9.72 -10.18
CA SER A 12 3.40 10.66 -10.32
C SER A 12 4.63 10.00 -10.93
N PHE A 13 5.02 8.82 -10.40
CA PHE A 13 6.21 8.10 -10.84
C PHE A 13 6.13 7.69 -12.31
N LEU A 14 5.00 7.15 -12.75
CA LEU A 14 4.84 6.69 -14.13
C LEU A 14 4.62 7.84 -15.12
N ASN A 15 3.89 8.87 -14.72
CA ASN A 15 3.63 10.05 -15.55
C ASN A 15 4.74 11.11 -15.49
N GLN A 16 5.73 10.92 -14.61
CA GLN A 16 6.79 11.90 -14.33
C GLN A 16 6.24 13.29 -14.02
N SER A 17 5.19 13.33 -13.19
CA SER A 17 4.51 14.53 -12.74
C SER A 17 4.71 14.76 -11.23
N LYS A 18 4.41 15.96 -10.75
CA LYS A 18 4.44 16.27 -9.31
C LYS A 18 3.46 15.37 -8.56
N SER A 19 3.89 14.86 -7.40
CA SER A 19 3.05 14.04 -6.52
C SER A 19 2.30 14.89 -5.50
N ASP A 20 1.05 14.51 -5.24
CA ASP A 20 0.24 14.99 -4.12
C ASP A 20 0.31 14.02 -2.92
N GLU A 21 1.01 12.88 -3.08
CA GLU A 21 1.18 11.90 -2.03
C GLU A 21 2.45 12.17 -1.21
N VAL A 22 2.37 11.93 0.10
CA VAL A 22 3.48 11.99 1.05
C VAL A 22 3.62 10.64 1.73
N PHE A 23 4.86 10.14 1.81
CA PHE A 23 5.18 8.92 2.56
C PHE A 23 5.79 9.29 3.91
N GLU A 24 5.22 8.75 4.97
CA GLU A 24 5.68 8.92 6.34
C GLU A 24 6.08 7.56 6.92
N CYS A 25 7.30 7.46 7.45
CA CYS A 25 7.75 6.25 8.14
C CYS A 25 7.12 6.19 9.53
N ALA A 26 6.40 5.12 9.83
CA ALA A 26 5.79 4.89 11.14
C ALA A 26 6.80 4.41 12.19
N THR A 27 7.95 3.88 11.74
CA THR A 27 9.08 3.42 12.56
C THR A 27 10.39 3.72 11.84
N ASP A 28 11.52 3.54 12.51
CA ASP A 28 12.83 3.64 11.88
C ASP A 28 12.91 2.64 10.73
N THR A 29 13.19 3.14 9.52
CA THR A 29 13.07 2.38 8.28
C THR A 29 14.27 2.65 7.37
N ALA A 30 14.86 1.59 6.82
CA ALA A 30 15.81 1.69 5.72
C ALA A 30 15.09 1.51 4.38
N LEU A 31 15.34 2.39 3.44
CA LEU A 31 14.73 2.36 2.10
C LEU A 31 15.82 2.24 1.04
N ILE A 32 15.51 1.45 0.00
CA ILE A 32 16.27 1.45 -1.25
C ILE A 32 15.40 2.11 -2.30
N SER A 33 15.92 3.12 -2.98
CA SER A 33 15.18 3.85 -4.00
C SER A 33 15.88 3.75 -5.36
N ILE A 34 15.09 3.85 -6.41
CA ILE A 34 15.57 3.95 -7.79
C ILE A 34 14.82 5.07 -8.49
N GLU A 35 15.53 5.87 -9.26
CA GLU A 35 14.92 6.88 -10.11
C GLU A 35 14.27 6.25 -11.33
N TYR A 36 13.20 6.88 -11.85
CA TYR A 36 12.49 6.40 -13.03
C TYR A 36 13.42 6.18 -14.24
N SER A 37 14.31 7.16 -14.50
CA SER A 37 15.26 7.09 -15.60
C SER A 37 16.19 5.88 -15.51
N ASP A 38 16.64 5.53 -14.30
CA ASP A 38 17.54 4.39 -14.09
C ASP A 38 16.79 3.07 -14.15
N LEU A 39 15.56 3.02 -13.66
CA LEU A 39 14.69 1.87 -13.86
C LEU A 39 14.44 1.60 -15.36
N GLN A 40 14.20 2.64 -16.17
CA GLN A 40 14.03 2.50 -17.62
C GLN A 40 15.31 2.01 -18.32
N LYS A 41 16.48 2.45 -17.88
CA LYS A 41 17.77 1.92 -18.38
C LYS A 41 17.93 0.43 -18.07
N LEU A 42 17.57 0.02 -16.83
CA LEU A 42 17.61 -1.39 -16.44
C LEU A 42 16.67 -2.26 -17.27
N PHE A 43 15.45 -1.80 -17.53
CA PHE A 43 14.51 -2.51 -18.37
C PHE A 43 15.02 -2.69 -19.80
N LYS A 44 15.60 -1.63 -20.40
CA LYS A 44 16.18 -1.70 -21.74
C LYS A 44 17.39 -2.64 -21.81
N LYS A 45 18.18 -2.70 -20.75
CA LYS A 45 19.41 -3.50 -20.71
C LYS A 45 19.15 -4.98 -20.39
N HIS A 46 18.12 -5.28 -19.62
CA HIS A 46 17.88 -6.61 -19.08
C HIS A 46 16.42 -7.05 -19.26
N VAL A 47 16.17 -7.96 -20.20
CA VAL A 47 14.82 -8.50 -20.46
C VAL A 47 14.19 -9.15 -19.21
N SER A 48 15.01 -9.76 -18.35
CA SER A 48 14.54 -10.32 -17.08
C SER A 48 13.96 -9.24 -16.15
N MET A 49 14.54 -8.04 -16.13
CA MET A 49 14.06 -6.92 -15.33
C MET A 49 12.74 -6.36 -15.87
N GLU A 50 12.58 -6.27 -17.19
CA GLU A 50 11.31 -5.88 -17.81
C GLU A 50 10.21 -6.90 -17.48
N SER A 51 10.50 -8.20 -17.63
CA SER A 51 9.56 -9.27 -17.28
C SER A 51 9.18 -9.23 -15.80
N TRP A 52 10.14 -8.98 -14.92
CA TRP A 52 9.88 -8.80 -13.48
C TRP A 52 8.98 -7.59 -13.23
N GLY A 53 9.28 -6.43 -13.80
CA GLY A 53 8.49 -5.21 -13.65
C GLY A 53 7.05 -5.39 -14.10
N ARG A 54 6.84 -6.05 -15.24
CA ARG A 54 5.50 -6.37 -15.75
C ARG A 54 4.74 -7.26 -14.77
N LYS A 55 5.35 -8.36 -14.29
CA LYS A 55 4.73 -9.26 -13.30
C LYS A 55 4.40 -8.54 -11.99
N LEU A 56 5.27 -7.64 -11.55
CA LEU A 56 5.03 -6.81 -10.36
C LEU A 56 3.78 -5.94 -10.55
N MET A 57 3.63 -5.28 -11.70
CA MET A 57 2.45 -4.46 -12.01
C MET A 57 1.18 -5.30 -12.13
N GLU A 58 1.24 -6.48 -12.75
CA GLU A 58 0.12 -7.43 -12.81
C GLU A 58 -0.34 -7.81 -11.38
N HIS A 59 0.61 -8.15 -10.51
CA HIS A 59 0.34 -8.49 -9.11
C HIS A 59 -0.34 -7.33 -8.37
N TYR A 60 0.22 -6.11 -8.47
CA TYR A 60 -0.38 -4.94 -7.83
C TYR A 60 -1.75 -4.59 -8.40
N THR A 61 -1.96 -4.75 -9.70
CA THR A 61 -3.27 -4.50 -10.32
C THR A 61 -4.34 -5.43 -9.74
N ILE A 62 -4.04 -6.73 -9.61
CA ILE A 62 -4.94 -7.70 -9.00
C ILE A 62 -5.18 -7.37 -7.52
N TYR A 63 -4.10 -7.06 -6.77
CA TYR A 63 -4.19 -6.71 -5.36
C TYR A 63 -5.07 -5.47 -5.14
N TYR A 64 -4.81 -4.37 -5.85
CA TYR A 64 -5.56 -3.14 -5.70
C TYR A 64 -7.02 -3.28 -6.14
N ASN A 65 -7.30 -4.08 -7.17
CA ASN A 65 -8.68 -4.35 -7.58
C ASN A 65 -9.46 -5.08 -6.48
N ARG A 66 -8.89 -6.14 -5.90
CA ARG A 66 -9.49 -6.87 -4.77
C ARG A 66 -9.66 -5.98 -3.54
N PHE A 67 -8.62 -5.23 -3.19
CA PHE A 67 -8.65 -4.28 -2.07
C PHE A 67 -9.76 -3.24 -2.27
N SER A 68 -9.86 -2.64 -3.45
CA SER A 68 -10.88 -1.65 -3.77
C SER A 68 -12.30 -2.23 -3.64
N GLN A 69 -12.53 -3.44 -4.14
CA GLN A 69 -13.82 -4.13 -3.99
C GLN A 69 -14.13 -4.38 -2.50
N GLN A 70 -13.16 -4.91 -1.74
CA GLN A 70 -13.31 -5.14 -0.31
C GLN A 70 -13.65 -3.85 0.44
N MET A 71 -12.93 -2.75 0.18
CA MET A 71 -13.17 -1.48 0.85
C MET A 71 -14.50 -0.81 0.45
N ARG A 72 -15.03 -1.12 -0.73
CA ARG A 72 -16.29 -0.54 -1.21
C ARG A 72 -17.52 -1.24 -0.64
N PHE A 73 -17.51 -2.57 -0.56
CA PHE A 73 -18.71 -3.37 -0.29
C PHE A 73 -18.75 -4.01 1.10
N ALA A 74 -17.61 -4.11 1.79
CA ALA A 74 -17.52 -4.73 3.09
C ALA A 74 -18.09 -3.84 4.21
N THR A 75 -18.64 -4.48 5.22
CA THR A 75 -19.04 -3.85 6.49
C THR A 75 -17.80 -3.36 7.26
N ALA A 76 -18.02 -2.51 8.27
CA ALA A 76 -16.93 -2.03 9.11
C ALA A 76 -16.19 -3.17 9.83
N GLN A 77 -16.91 -4.20 10.26
CA GLN A 77 -16.32 -5.40 10.88
C GLN A 77 -15.44 -6.15 9.88
N GLU A 78 -15.96 -6.48 8.70
CA GLU A 78 -15.21 -7.19 7.67
C GLU A 78 -13.96 -6.43 7.20
N LYS A 79 -14.02 -5.10 7.11
CA LYS A 79 -12.87 -4.25 6.83
C LYS A 79 -11.81 -4.36 7.92
N TYR A 80 -12.24 -4.37 9.17
CA TYR A 80 -11.35 -4.49 10.30
C TYR A 80 -10.71 -5.87 10.37
N ASP A 81 -11.47 -6.94 10.15
CA ASP A 81 -10.98 -8.32 10.08
C ASP A 81 -9.97 -8.50 8.93
N PHE A 82 -10.26 -7.91 7.77
CA PHE A 82 -9.31 -7.85 6.66
C PHE A 82 -8.01 -7.16 7.07
N PHE A 83 -8.10 -6.05 7.78
CA PHE A 83 -6.94 -5.32 8.25
C PHE A 83 -6.11 -6.17 9.22
N LEU A 84 -6.70 -6.79 10.21
CA LEU A 84 -6.01 -7.66 11.16
C LEU A 84 -5.31 -8.84 10.47
N LYS A 85 -5.97 -9.46 9.50
CA LYS A 85 -5.45 -10.60 8.76
C LYS A 85 -4.25 -10.24 7.88
N ASN A 86 -4.30 -9.10 7.21
CA ASN A 86 -3.28 -8.72 6.24
C ASN A 86 -2.15 -7.89 6.86
N PHE A 87 -2.37 -7.35 8.07
CA PHE A 87 -1.45 -6.47 8.77
C PHE A 87 -1.20 -6.94 10.21
N PRO A 88 -0.72 -8.19 10.43
CA PRO A 88 -0.62 -8.79 11.76
C PRO A 88 0.44 -8.11 12.64
N GLN A 89 1.49 -7.55 12.05
CA GLN A 89 2.51 -6.79 12.76
C GLN A 89 2.19 -5.30 12.72
N GLN A 90 1.09 -4.92 13.35
CA GLN A 90 0.73 -3.51 13.42
C GLN A 90 1.78 -2.77 14.26
N PRO A 91 2.64 -1.96 13.66
CA PRO A 91 3.38 -1.00 14.45
C PRO A 91 2.35 -0.12 15.15
N LYS A 92 2.79 0.69 16.09
CA LYS A 92 1.94 1.63 16.85
C LYS A 92 1.33 2.71 15.93
N ILE A 93 0.54 2.27 14.93
CA ILE A 93 -0.15 3.17 13.99
C ILE A 93 -1.26 3.87 14.76
N LYS A 94 -1.32 5.18 14.65
CA LYS A 94 -2.38 5.99 15.25
C LYS A 94 -3.75 5.51 14.76
N LEU A 95 -4.69 5.37 15.69
CA LEU A 95 -6.05 4.88 15.42
C LEU A 95 -6.73 5.63 14.25
N GLY A 96 -6.52 6.95 14.17
CA GLY A 96 -7.06 7.78 13.10
C GLY A 96 -6.56 7.37 11.71
N TYR A 97 -5.30 6.97 11.57
CA TYR A 97 -4.75 6.51 10.29
C TYR A 97 -5.35 5.18 9.86
N VAL A 98 -5.54 4.25 10.82
CA VAL A 98 -6.21 2.97 10.54
C VAL A 98 -7.67 3.20 10.14
N ALA A 99 -8.39 4.07 10.84
CA ALA A 99 -9.77 4.41 10.51
C ALA A 99 -9.89 5.03 9.12
N SER A 100 -8.99 5.96 8.77
CA SER A 100 -8.91 6.58 7.45
C SER A 100 -8.61 5.54 6.36
N PHE A 101 -7.64 4.64 6.59
CA PHE A 101 -7.31 3.56 5.67
C PHE A 101 -8.51 2.64 5.38
N LEU A 102 -9.28 2.31 6.42
CA LEU A 102 -10.48 1.46 6.30
C LEU A 102 -11.72 2.22 5.79
N GLY A 103 -11.65 3.55 5.68
CA GLY A 103 -12.79 4.37 5.30
C GLY A 103 -13.96 4.28 6.30
N ILE A 104 -13.65 4.19 7.60
CA ILE A 104 -14.64 4.15 8.70
C ILE A 104 -14.35 5.25 9.72
N ARG A 105 -15.35 5.58 10.55
CA ARG A 105 -15.16 6.56 11.62
C ARG A 105 -14.28 5.98 12.73
N GLN A 106 -13.47 6.83 13.37
CA GLN A 106 -12.57 6.43 14.45
C GLN A 106 -13.32 5.84 15.65
N GLU A 107 -14.51 6.35 15.95
CA GLU A 107 -15.38 5.83 17.02
C GLU A 107 -15.85 4.40 16.70
N THR A 108 -16.17 4.13 15.44
CA THR A 108 -16.54 2.78 14.97
C THR A 108 -15.38 1.82 15.16
N LEU A 109 -14.17 2.22 14.72
CA LEU A 109 -12.97 1.41 14.90
C LEU A 109 -12.66 1.16 16.37
N SER A 110 -12.80 2.18 17.22
CA SER A 110 -12.59 2.05 18.68
C SER A 110 -13.53 1.02 19.30
N ARG A 111 -14.80 0.99 18.88
CA ARG A 111 -15.78 -0.04 19.35
C ARG A 111 -15.40 -1.44 18.87
N LEU A 112 -15.02 -1.59 17.61
CA LEU A 112 -14.58 -2.88 17.06
C LEU A 112 -13.39 -3.45 17.83
N ARG A 113 -12.40 -2.61 18.16
CA ARG A 113 -11.22 -3.01 18.95
C ARG A 113 -11.52 -3.44 20.38
N LYS A 114 -12.58 -2.93 20.98
CA LYS A 114 -12.98 -3.33 22.34
C LYS A 114 -13.72 -4.67 22.36
N ASN A 115 -14.31 -5.04 21.23
CA ASN A 115 -15.13 -6.26 21.09
C ASN A 115 -14.35 -7.41 20.44
N SER A 116 -13.11 -7.18 20.06
CA SER A 116 -12.16 -8.17 19.54
C SER A 116 -11.18 -8.57 20.60
#